data_39fda1af3c4df338b15a1a92cbd7c93d
#
_entry.id   39fda1af3c4df338b15a1a92cbd7c93d
#
_cell.length_a   1.000
_cell.length_b   1.000
_cell.length_c   1.000
_cell.angle_alpha   90.00
_cell.angle_beta   90.00
_cell.angle_gamma   90.00
#
_symmetry.space_group_name_H-M   'P 1'
#
loop_
_entity.id
_entity.type
_entity.pdbx_description
1 polymer ?
#
loop_
_entity_poly.entity_id
_entity_poly.type
_entity_poly.pdbx_seq_one_letter_code
_entity_poly.pdbx_strand_id
1 'polypeptide(L)'
;REQVVIATKVRGSMSDAAAQGTGDVNNVGLSRSHIFDSCDASLKRLGVDHIDLYQVHGWDPVTPIEETMGALADLVRMGKVRYLGVSNYAVRHIMRANAVADRDGGPRFVSLQAYYSLVGRDLEHELIDTAVEEGLGIMVWSPLAGGFLTGKYRRAQDDPEGSRRTTFDFPPIDKEKAYDAVEALDAMAEAKGATIPQLALAWLLQ
;
A
#
# COMPACT_ATOMS: atom_id res chain seq x y z
N ARG A 1 8.00 -0.93 -22.09
CA ARG A 1 7.66 -1.97 -21.11
C ARG A 1 8.88 -2.40 -20.29
N GLU A 2 10.00 -2.65 -20.92
CA GLU A 2 11.23 -3.18 -20.29
C GLU A 2 11.90 -2.23 -19.27
N GLN A 3 11.56 -0.95 -19.30
CA GLN A 3 12.14 0.06 -18.40
C GLN A 3 11.29 0.39 -17.18
N VAL A 4 10.17 -0.34 -16.98
CA VAL A 4 9.23 -0.08 -15.87
C VAL A 4 8.81 -1.38 -15.20
N VAL A 5 8.54 -1.29 -13.90
CA VAL A 5 7.89 -2.34 -13.10
C VAL A 5 6.39 -2.04 -13.07
N ILE A 6 5.58 -2.96 -13.59
CA ILE A 6 4.12 -2.86 -13.52
C ILE A 6 3.63 -3.58 -12.26
N ALA A 7 3.01 -2.82 -11.37
CA ALA A 7 2.43 -3.33 -10.15
C ALA A 7 0.90 -3.13 -10.14
N THR A 8 0.17 -4.11 -9.63
CA THR A 8 -1.26 -4.00 -9.36
C THR A 8 -1.64 -4.76 -8.09
N LYS A 9 -2.89 -4.67 -7.67
CA LYS A 9 -3.35 -5.23 -6.39
C LYS A 9 -4.60 -6.08 -6.56
N VAL A 10 -4.78 -7.03 -5.62
CA VAL A 10 -5.99 -7.84 -5.45
C VAL A 10 -6.55 -7.67 -4.05
N ARG A 11 -7.76 -7.96 -3.83
CA ARG A 11 -8.65 -7.97 -2.68
C ARG A 11 -9.89 -7.09 -2.88
N GLY A 12 -9.76 -5.99 -3.63
CA GLY A 12 -10.87 -5.09 -3.88
C GLY A 12 -12.03 -5.77 -4.64
N SER A 13 -13.22 -5.21 -4.51
CA SER A 13 -14.41 -5.69 -5.19
C SER A 13 -14.29 -5.59 -6.71
N MET A 14 -14.74 -6.62 -7.41
CA MET A 14 -14.78 -6.67 -8.88
C MET A 14 -16.19 -6.44 -9.44
N SER A 15 -17.19 -6.23 -8.59
CA SER A 15 -18.57 -5.90 -8.96
C SER A 15 -19.20 -4.92 -7.97
N ASP A 16 -20.23 -4.21 -8.38
CA ASP A 16 -20.97 -3.28 -7.51
C ASP A 16 -21.68 -4.04 -6.39
N ALA A 17 -22.23 -5.23 -6.65
CA ALA A 17 -22.87 -6.07 -5.64
C ALA A 17 -21.89 -6.49 -4.54
N ALA A 18 -20.65 -6.88 -4.91
CA ALA A 18 -19.61 -7.18 -3.95
C ALA A 18 -19.16 -5.94 -3.17
N ALA A 19 -19.07 -4.78 -3.82
CA ALA A 19 -18.70 -3.52 -3.18
C ALA A 19 -19.73 -3.05 -2.13
N GLN A 20 -21.01 -3.34 -2.38
CA GLN A 20 -22.13 -3.02 -1.49
C GLN A 20 -22.41 -4.10 -0.44
N GLY A 21 -21.73 -5.25 -0.51
CA GLY A 21 -21.98 -6.38 0.38
C GLY A 21 -23.34 -7.06 0.16
N THR A 22 -23.96 -6.89 -1.01
CA THR A 22 -25.30 -7.39 -1.33
C THR A 22 -25.30 -8.74 -2.06
N GLY A 23 -24.15 -9.39 -2.15
CA GLY A 23 -23.95 -10.67 -2.83
C GLY A 23 -22.59 -10.73 -3.51
N ASP A 24 -22.40 -11.74 -4.37
CA ASP A 24 -21.20 -11.87 -5.20
C ASP A 24 -19.91 -11.99 -4.37
N VAL A 25 -20.01 -12.78 -3.31
CA VAL A 25 -18.92 -12.96 -2.31
C VAL A 25 -17.60 -13.44 -2.92
N ASN A 26 -17.65 -14.06 -4.12
CA ASN A 26 -16.46 -14.53 -4.83
C ASN A 26 -15.75 -13.42 -5.62
N ASN A 27 -16.31 -12.21 -5.67
CA ASN A 27 -15.75 -11.06 -6.36
C ASN A 27 -15.09 -10.04 -5.41
N VAL A 28 -14.66 -10.50 -4.24
CA VAL A 28 -13.93 -9.73 -3.23
C VAL A 28 -13.09 -10.65 -2.36
N GLY A 29 -12.06 -10.13 -1.71
CA GLY A 29 -11.23 -10.89 -0.77
C GLY A 29 -10.00 -11.52 -1.42
N LEU A 30 -9.50 -12.59 -0.80
CA LEU A 30 -8.26 -13.26 -1.21
C LEU A 30 -8.45 -14.78 -1.44
N SER A 31 -9.68 -15.20 -1.76
CA SER A 31 -9.94 -16.58 -2.17
C SER A 31 -9.19 -16.89 -3.46
N ARG A 32 -8.90 -18.17 -3.67
CA ARG A 32 -8.23 -18.65 -4.89
C ARG A 32 -8.95 -18.18 -6.15
N SER A 33 -10.27 -18.34 -6.23
CA SER A 33 -11.07 -17.93 -7.38
C SER A 33 -10.88 -16.43 -7.66
N HIS A 34 -11.10 -15.58 -6.65
CA HIS A 34 -10.99 -14.15 -6.81
C HIS A 34 -9.58 -13.68 -7.20
N ILE A 35 -8.54 -14.31 -6.65
CA ILE A 35 -7.14 -14.00 -7.00
C ILE A 35 -6.88 -14.26 -8.48
N PHE A 36 -7.33 -15.40 -9.02
CA PHE A 36 -7.13 -15.75 -10.42
C PHE A 36 -7.92 -14.82 -11.34
N ASP A 37 -9.20 -14.63 -11.09
CA ASP A 37 -10.08 -13.79 -11.91
C ASP A 37 -9.60 -12.33 -11.91
N SER A 38 -9.17 -11.82 -10.76
CA SER A 38 -8.62 -10.47 -10.64
C SER A 38 -7.28 -10.30 -11.35
N CYS A 39 -6.43 -11.33 -11.33
CA CYS A 39 -5.17 -11.34 -12.06
C CYS A 39 -5.43 -11.27 -13.58
N ASP A 40 -6.28 -12.13 -14.09
CA ASP A 40 -6.61 -12.18 -15.53
C ASP A 40 -7.29 -10.90 -16.00
N ALA A 41 -8.20 -10.33 -15.21
CA ALA A 41 -8.78 -9.04 -15.49
C ALA A 41 -7.75 -7.89 -15.48
N SER A 42 -6.77 -7.96 -14.58
CA SER A 42 -5.67 -6.98 -14.52
C SER A 42 -4.76 -7.07 -15.74
N LEU A 43 -4.35 -8.27 -16.14
CA LEU A 43 -3.56 -8.52 -17.34
C LEU A 43 -4.25 -7.95 -18.59
N LYS A 44 -5.57 -8.23 -18.72
CA LYS A 44 -6.38 -7.72 -19.82
C LYS A 44 -6.48 -6.19 -19.84
N ARG A 45 -6.74 -5.55 -18.68
CA ARG A 45 -6.85 -4.08 -18.60
C ARG A 45 -5.52 -3.38 -18.86
N LEU A 46 -4.41 -3.97 -18.41
CA LEU A 46 -3.08 -3.44 -18.60
C LEU A 46 -2.50 -3.73 -19.99
N GLY A 47 -3.07 -4.66 -20.73
CA GLY A 47 -2.59 -5.08 -22.05
C GLY A 47 -1.21 -5.73 -22.00
N VAL A 48 -0.93 -6.51 -20.96
CA VAL A 48 0.37 -7.17 -20.74
C VAL A 48 0.17 -8.68 -20.52
N ASP A 49 1.22 -9.45 -20.77
CA ASP A 49 1.25 -10.90 -20.59
C ASP A 49 1.60 -11.33 -19.16
N HIS A 50 2.25 -10.44 -18.40
CA HIS A 50 2.60 -10.68 -17.00
C HIS A 50 2.60 -9.38 -16.19
N ILE A 51 2.38 -9.51 -14.87
CA ILE A 51 2.50 -8.48 -13.86
C ILE A 51 3.83 -8.66 -13.15
N ASP A 52 4.64 -7.60 -13.06
CA ASP A 52 5.94 -7.68 -12.38
C ASP A 52 5.76 -7.83 -10.86
N LEU A 53 4.85 -7.06 -10.26
CA LEU A 53 4.58 -7.11 -8.83
C LEU A 53 3.06 -7.17 -8.56
N TYR A 54 2.59 -8.30 -8.06
CA TYR A 54 1.20 -8.49 -7.68
C TYR A 54 1.05 -8.44 -6.17
N GLN A 55 0.27 -7.48 -5.67
CA GLN A 55 0.20 -7.20 -4.25
C GLN A 55 -1.17 -7.57 -3.68
N VAL A 56 -1.20 -8.17 -2.50
CA VAL A 56 -2.42 -8.23 -1.70
C VAL A 56 -2.65 -6.85 -1.06
N HIS A 57 -3.86 -6.27 -1.24
CA HIS A 57 -4.14 -4.87 -0.86
C HIS A 57 -4.40 -4.68 0.65
N GLY A 58 -4.61 -5.76 1.36
CA GLY A 58 -4.87 -5.77 2.81
C GLY A 58 -5.23 -7.18 3.27
N TRP A 59 -5.23 -7.38 4.58
CA TRP A 59 -5.59 -8.64 5.19
C TRP A 59 -7.04 -9.04 4.89
N ASP A 60 -7.25 -10.31 4.55
CA ASP A 60 -8.57 -10.93 4.43
C ASP A 60 -8.77 -11.88 5.64
N PRO A 61 -9.69 -11.56 6.57
CA PRO A 61 -9.91 -12.39 7.75
C PRO A 61 -10.71 -13.66 7.45
N VAL A 62 -11.32 -13.76 6.28
CA VAL A 62 -12.24 -14.86 5.90
C VAL A 62 -11.49 -15.99 5.22
N THR A 63 -10.59 -15.67 4.29
CA THR A 63 -9.84 -16.68 3.53
C THR A 63 -8.63 -17.18 4.32
N PRO A 64 -8.46 -18.50 4.47
CA PRO A 64 -7.24 -19.07 5.03
C PRO A 64 -6.00 -18.59 4.29
N ILE A 65 -4.95 -18.20 5.04
CA ILE A 65 -3.72 -17.68 4.41
C ILE A 65 -3.05 -18.72 3.52
N GLU A 66 -3.19 -19.99 3.82
CA GLU A 66 -2.70 -21.11 3.05
C GLU A 66 -3.30 -21.15 1.65
N GLU A 67 -4.61 -20.88 1.52
CA GLU A 67 -5.29 -20.78 0.22
C GLU A 67 -4.79 -19.59 -0.57
N THR A 68 -4.70 -18.42 0.08
CA THR A 68 -4.18 -17.20 -0.53
C THR A 68 -2.76 -17.39 -1.06
N MET A 69 -1.84 -17.91 -0.22
CA MET A 69 -0.44 -18.11 -0.63
C MET A 69 -0.31 -19.18 -1.70
N GLY A 70 -1.08 -20.26 -1.64
CA GLY A 70 -1.12 -21.27 -2.68
C GLY A 70 -1.59 -20.73 -4.03
N ALA A 71 -2.64 -19.90 -4.05
CA ALA A 71 -3.13 -19.25 -5.26
C ALA A 71 -2.09 -18.30 -5.88
N LEU A 72 -1.45 -17.48 -5.05
CA LEU A 72 -0.38 -16.57 -5.49
C LEU A 72 0.84 -17.32 -6.04
N ALA A 73 1.24 -18.40 -5.38
CA ALA A 73 2.33 -19.25 -5.84
C ALA A 73 2.05 -19.89 -7.21
N ASP A 74 0.79 -20.29 -7.45
CA ASP A 74 0.39 -20.81 -8.75
C ASP A 74 0.47 -19.77 -9.86
N LEU A 75 0.06 -18.52 -9.60
CA LEU A 75 0.19 -17.44 -10.57
C LEU A 75 1.66 -17.15 -10.93
N VAL A 76 2.57 -17.27 -9.96
CA VAL A 76 4.01 -17.16 -10.22
C VAL A 76 4.50 -18.34 -11.06
N ARG A 77 4.13 -19.58 -10.71
CA ARG A 77 4.50 -20.79 -11.49
C ARG A 77 3.96 -20.74 -12.94
N MET A 78 2.78 -20.16 -13.13
CA MET A 78 2.18 -19.95 -14.46
C MET A 78 2.83 -18.81 -15.26
N GLY A 79 3.75 -18.05 -14.68
CA GLY A 79 4.40 -16.92 -15.32
C GLY A 79 3.53 -15.68 -15.49
N LYS A 80 2.30 -15.67 -14.94
CA LYS A 80 1.40 -14.50 -14.94
C LYS A 80 1.86 -13.39 -14.00
N VAL A 81 2.60 -13.75 -12.96
CA VAL A 81 3.15 -12.85 -11.93
C VAL A 81 4.62 -13.18 -11.73
N ARG A 82 5.47 -12.16 -11.56
CA ARG A 82 6.90 -12.36 -11.28
C ARG A 82 7.21 -12.32 -9.79
N TYR A 83 6.73 -11.31 -9.09
CA TYR A 83 6.98 -11.09 -7.66
C TYR A 83 5.69 -10.81 -6.92
N LEU A 84 5.66 -11.22 -5.65
CA LEU A 84 4.55 -10.99 -4.75
C LEU A 84 4.85 -9.85 -3.79
N GLY A 85 3.85 -9.02 -3.50
CA GLY A 85 3.94 -7.96 -2.50
C GLY A 85 2.75 -7.96 -1.56
N VAL A 86 2.93 -7.29 -0.44
CA VAL A 86 1.90 -7.13 0.58
C VAL A 86 1.65 -5.64 0.86
N SER A 87 0.40 -5.27 1.15
CA SER A 87 0.05 -3.93 1.56
C SER A 87 -0.85 -3.97 2.79
N ASN A 88 -0.62 -3.05 3.73
CA ASN A 88 -1.47 -2.87 4.92
C ASN A 88 -1.63 -4.15 5.78
N TYR A 89 -0.57 -4.93 5.92
CA TYR A 89 -0.53 -6.10 6.80
C TYR A 89 0.15 -5.74 8.13
N ALA A 90 -0.32 -6.34 9.21
CA ALA A 90 0.42 -6.38 10.47
C ALA A 90 1.56 -7.40 10.39
N VAL A 91 2.61 -7.23 11.20
CA VAL A 91 3.77 -8.13 11.27
C VAL A 91 3.36 -9.61 11.36
N ARG A 92 2.46 -9.97 12.27
CA ARG A 92 1.98 -11.36 12.44
C ARG A 92 1.42 -11.97 11.16
N HIS A 93 0.80 -11.16 10.29
CA HIS A 93 0.22 -11.64 9.03
C HIS A 93 1.30 -11.87 7.97
N ILE A 94 2.31 -10.99 7.92
CA ILE A 94 3.48 -11.14 7.03
C ILE A 94 4.24 -12.42 7.41
N MET A 95 4.56 -12.55 8.70
CA MET A 95 5.31 -13.71 9.21
C MET A 95 4.57 -15.03 8.95
N ARG A 96 3.25 -15.04 9.17
CA ARG A 96 2.44 -16.23 8.89
C ARG A 96 2.41 -16.58 7.40
N ALA A 97 2.28 -15.59 6.53
CA ALA A 97 2.28 -15.81 5.07
C ALA A 97 3.64 -16.33 4.60
N ASN A 98 4.75 -15.74 5.07
CA ASN A 98 6.10 -16.18 4.74
C ASN A 98 6.39 -17.60 5.27
N ALA A 99 5.92 -17.94 6.48
CA ALA A 99 6.05 -19.29 7.02
C ALA A 99 5.31 -20.35 6.16
N VAL A 100 4.13 -19.99 5.62
CA VAL A 100 3.41 -20.85 4.67
C VAL A 100 4.21 -21.01 3.37
N ALA A 101 4.74 -19.91 2.83
CA ALA A 101 5.56 -19.94 1.62
C ALA A 101 6.80 -20.86 1.81
N ASP A 102 7.50 -20.72 2.93
CA ASP A 102 8.69 -21.53 3.24
C ASP A 102 8.34 -23.01 3.39
N ARG A 103 7.26 -23.33 4.12
CA ARG A 103 6.79 -24.72 4.30
C ARG A 103 6.44 -25.39 2.96
N ASP A 104 5.80 -24.65 2.06
CA ASP A 104 5.26 -25.18 0.82
C ASP A 104 6.23 -25.00 -0.38
N GLY A 105 7.43 -24.44 -0.15
CA GLY A 105 8.43 -24.15 -1.19
C GLY A 105 7.93 -23.13 -2.22
N GLY A 106 7.10 -22.19 -1.78
CA GLY A 106 6.51 -21.14 -2.61
C GLY A 106 7.28 -19.81 -2.52
N PRO A 107 6.88 -18.82 -3.34
CA PRO A 107 7.47 -17.50 -3.30
C PRO A 107 7.00 -16.72 -2.05
N ARG A 108 7.94 -16.05 -1.39
CA ARG A 108 7.67 -15.10 -0.30
C ARG A 108 7.30 -13.73 -0.86
N PHE A 109 6.73 -12.88 -0.03
CA PHE A 109 6.60 -11.46 -0.34
C PHE A 109 7.99 -10.80 -0.44
N VAL A 110 8.15 -9.90 -1.41
CA VAL A 110 9.40 -9.12 -1.63
C VAL A 110 9.22 -7.64 -1.32
N SER A 111 8.00 -7.19 -1.08
CA SER A 111 7.72 -5.78 -0.78
C SER A 111 6.55 -5.61 0.17
N LEU A 112 6.64 -4.56 0.98
CA LEU A 112 5.57 -4.06 1.84
C LEU A 112 5.17 -2.66 1.37
N GLN A 113 3.88 -2.47 1.02
CA GLN A 113 3.35 -1.14 0.79
C GLN A 113 2.52 -0.67 1.98
N ALA A 114 2.93 0.42 2.64
CA ALA A 114 2.31 0.91 3.86
C ALA A 114 2.24 2.45 3.92
N TYR A 115 1.33 2.96 4.77
CA TYR A 115 1.29 4.38 5.08
C TYR A 115 2.54 4.79 5.86
N TYR A 116 3.22 5.81 5.37
CA TYR A 116 4.32 6.42 6.10
C TYR A 116 4.50 7.88 5.69
N SER A 117 4.66 8.75 6.67
CA SER A 117 4.89 10.18 6.46
C SER A 117 5.45 10.79 7.74
N LEU A 118 5.93 12.03 7.69
CA LEU A 118 6.36 12.77 8.87
C LEU A 118 5.33 12.83 10.00
N VAL A 119 4.04 12.74 9.66
CA VAL A 119 2.91 12.83 10.59
C VAL A 119 2.12 11.52 10.74
N GLY A 120 2.66 10.42 10.24
CA GLY A 120 2.09 9.07 10.36
C GLY A 120 3.22 8.06 10.40
N ARG A 121 3.73 7.78 11.60
CA ARG A 121 4.99 7.07 11.83
C ARG A 121 4.82 5.67 12.45
N ASP A 122 3.62 5.13 12.46
CA ASP A 122 3.33 3.82 13.06
C ASP A 122 4.15 2.67 12.45
N LEU A 123 4.61 2.84 11.21
CA LEU A 123 5.48 1.88 10.54
C LEU A 123 6.78 1.60 11.31
N GLU A 124 7.26 2.58 12.08
CA GLU A 124 8.50 2.51 12.84
C GLU A 124 8.44 1.61 14.07
N HIS A 125 7.25 1.24 14.54
CA HIS A 125 7.13 0.44 15.75
C HIS A 125 7.64 -1.00 15.56
N GLU A 126 7.28 -1.64 14.43
CA GLU A 126 7.64 -3.04 14.19
C GLU A 126 7.90 -3.34 12.70
N LEU A 127 7.19 -2.64 11.78
CA LEU A 127 7.17 -3.01 10.37
C LEU A 127 8.46 -2.68 9.64
N ILE A 128 9.20 -1.64 10.05
CA ILE A 128 10.50 -1.32 9.45
C ILE A 128 11.50 -2.42 9.78
N ASP A 129 11.62 -2.79 11.05
CA ASP A 129 12.54 -3.84 11.48
C ASP A 129 12.17 -5.18 10.84
N THR A 130 10.88 -5.51 10.82
CA THR A 130 10.38 -6.70 10.11
C THR A 130 10.74 -6.67 8.63
N ALA A 131 10.60 -5.53 7.96
CA ALA A 131 10.92 -5.43 6.53
C ALA A 131 12.42 -5.64 6.28
N VAL A 132 13.28 -5.13 7.14
CA VAL A 132 14.74 -5.36 7.08
C VAL A 132 15.08 -6.83 7.30
N GLU A 133 14.54 -7.46 8.35
CA GLU A 133 14.79 -8.86 8.71
C GLU A 133 14.30 -9.82 7.63
N GLU A 134 13.11 -9.56 7.06
CA GLU A 134 12.47 -10.38 6.05
C GLU A 134 12.90 -10.05 4.60
N GLY A 135 13.76 -9.05 4.40
CA GLY A 135 14.23 -8.62 3.09
C GLY A 135 13.15 -7.98 2.21
N LEU A 136 12.18 -7.29 2.81
CA LEU A 136 11.09 -6.62 2.10
C LEU A 136 11.49 -5.18 1.71
N GLY A 137 11.33 -4.84 0.43
CA GLY A 137 11.39 -3.44 0.01
C GLY A 137 10.17 -2.67 0.49
N ILE A 138 10.35 -1.50 1.11
CA ILE A 138 9.24 -0.66 1.57
C ILE A 138 8.82 0.30 0.46
N MET A 139 7.52 0.32 0.15
CA MET A 139 6.87 1.30 -0.70
C MET A 139 5.89 2.12 0.13
N VAL A 140 6.02 3.44 0.06
CA VAL A 140 5.20 4.34 0.88
C VAL A 140 3.97 4.81 0.10
N TRP A 141 2.77 4.70 0.69
CA TRP A 141 1.62 5.41 0.18
C TRP A 141 1.28 6.62 1.05
N SER A 142 0.69 7.65 0.44
CA SER A 142 0.38 8.96 1.07
C SER A 142 1.56 9.64 1.78
N PRO A 143 2.74 9.75 1.16
CA PRO A 143 3.92 10.35 1.77
C PRO A 143 3.72 11.81 2.21
N LEU A 144 2.75 12.49 1.61
CA LEU A 144 2.35 13.86 1.97
C LEU A 144 1.06 13.91 2.80
N ALA A 145 0.70 12.80 3.48
CA ALA A 145 -0.45 12.72 4.38
C ALA A 145 -1.76 13.24 3.75
N GLY A 146 -2.12 12.73 2.55
CA GLY A 146 -3.30 13.19 1.83
C GLY A 146 -3.25 14.66 1.38
N GLY A 147 -2.06 15.20 1.25
CA GLY A 147 -1.80 16.59 0.86
C GLY A 147 -1.61 17.55 2.03
N PHE A 148 -1.67 17.07 3.28
CA PHE A 148 -1.46 17.95 4.45
C PHE A 148 -0.04 18.55 4.46
N LEU A 149 0.96 17.73 4.18
CA LEU A 149 2.38 18.14 4.12
C LEU A 149 2.75 18.88 2.81
N THR A 150 1.78 19.48 2.12
CA THR A 150 2.05 20.42 1.03
C THR A 150 2.13 21.86 1.51
N GLY A 151 1.76 22.13 2.78
CA GLY A 151 1.74 23.46 3.36
C GLY A 151 0.51 24.31 3.02
N LYS A 152 -0.48 23.74 2.32
CA LYS A 152 -1.74 24.43 2.01
C LYS A 152 -2.75 24.46 3.16
N TYR A 153 -2.60 23.55 4.14
CA TYR A 153 -3.40 23.55 5.37
C TYR A 153 -2.65 24.29 6.45
N ARG A 154 -3.28 25.28 7.06
CA ARG A 154 -2.67 26.16 8.06
C ARG A 154 -3.54 26.26 9.30
N ARG A 155 -2.90 26.40 10.45
CA ARG A 155 -3.60 26.67 11.72
C ARG A 155 -4.39 27.98 11.61
N ALA A 156 -5.59 28.01 12.16
CA ALA A 156 -6.48 29.15 12.16
C ALA A 156 -6.88 29.72 10.77
N GLN A 157 -6.80 28.89 9.74
CA GLN A 157 -7.31 29.21 8.40
C GLN A 157 -8.33 28.14 7.98
N ASP A 158 -9.27 28.52 7.15
CA ASP A 158 -10.18 27.55 6.53
C ASP A 158 -9.43 26.61 5.60
N ASP A 159 -9.87 25.35 5.55
CA ASP A 159 -9.30 24.39 4.61
C ASP A 159 -9.52 24.87 3.16
N PRO A 160 -8.51 24.72 2.29
CA PRO A 160 -8.62 25.20 0.91
C PRO A 160 -9.80 24.54 0.18
N GLU A 161 -10.64 25.37 -0.47
CA GLU A 161 -11.79 24.90 -1.24
C GLU A 161 -11.36 23.86 -2.30
N GLY A 162 -12.15 22.80 -2.47
CA GLY A 162 -11.88 21.72 -3.41
C GLY A 162 -10.66 20.85 -3.04
N SER A 163 -10.09 21.01 -1.86
CA SER A 163 -9.00 20.17 -1.41
C SER A 163 -9.48 18.76 -1.06
N ARG A 164 -8.62 17.75 -1.30
CA ARG A 164 -8.99 16.34 -1.08
C ARG A 164 -9.51 16.07 0.33
N ARG A 165 -8.90 16.66 1.35
CA ARG A 165 -9.25 16.37 2.75
C ARG A 165 -10.58 16.98 3.19
N THR A 166 -11.14 17.94 2.46
CA THR A 166 -12.49 18.46 2.72
C THR A 166 -13.58 17.46 2.33
N THR A 167 -13.32 16.59 1.36
CA THR A 167 -14.26 15.55 0.91
C THR A 167 -13.91 14.17 1.41
N PHE A 168 -12.62 13.88 1.62
CA PHE A 168 -12.10 12.58 2.06
C PHE A 168 -10.90 12.77 2.99
N ASP A 169 -11.19 12.93 4.29
CA ASP A 169 -10.17 13.16 5.33
C ASP A 169 -9.39 11.87 5.66
N PHE A 170 -8.49 11.49 4.75
CA PHE A 170 -7.70 10.27 4.84
C PHE A 170 -6.27 10.50 4.27
N PRO A 171 -5.23 9.88 4.82
CA PRO A 171 -5.20 9.04 6.02
C PRO A 171 -5.48 9.82 7.31
N PRO A 172 -5.88 9.15 8.42
CA PRO A 172 -6.05 9.80 9.70
C PRO A 172 -4.71 10.37 10.18
N ILE A 173 -4.74 11.57 10.73
CA ILE A 173 -3.58 12.26 11.30
C ILE A 173 -3.99 13.00 12.58
N ASP A 174 -3.05 13.21 13.49
CA ASP A 174 -3.19 14.19 14.56
C ASP A 174 -2.98 15.59 13.96
N LYS A 175 -4.06 16.34 13.75
CA LYS A 175 -4.02 17.63 13.05
C LYS A 175 -3.13 18.65 13.77
N GLU A 176 -3.14 18.67 15.11
CA GLU A 176 -2.32 19.64 15.86
C GLU A 176 -0.82 19.37 15.64
N LYS A 177 -0.40 18.11 15.79
CA LYS A 177 0.99 17.73 15.47
C LYS A 177 1.34 17.95 14.00
N ALA A 178 0.37 17.79 13.11
CA ALA A 178 0.59 18.01 11.69
C ALA A 178 0.75 19.49 11.35
N TYR A 179 0.05 20.39 12.03
CA TYR A 179 0.29 21.84 11.92
C TYR A 179 1.68 22.21 12.45
N ASP A 180 2.10 21.69 13.61
CA ASP A 180 3.44 21.92 14.15
C ASP A 180 4.53 21.47 13.17
N ALA A 181 4.33 20.32 12.52
CA ALA A 181 5.24 19.81 11.51
C ALA A 181 5.30 20.72 10.26
N VAL A 182 4.16 21.22 9.79
CA VAL A 182 4.08 22.14 8.64
C VAL A 182 4.78 23.46 8.96
N GLU A 183 4.57 24.02 10.16
CA GLU A 183 5.22 25.26 10.61
C GLU A 183 6.73 25.11 10.70
N ALA A 184 7.23 23.99 11.24
CA ALA A 184 8.64 23.68 11.28
C ALA A 184 9.26 23.50 9.89
N LEU A 185 8.56 22.80 8.99
CA LEU A 185 8.98 22.62 7.60
C LEU A 185 8.99 23.93 6.80
N ASP A 186 8.09 24.88 7.11
CA ASP A 186 8.02 26.18 6.44
C ASP A 186 9.31 27.00 6.70
N ALA A 187 9.73 27.08 7.96
CA ALA A 187 11.00 27.73 8.33
C ALA A 187 12.22 27.07 7.71
N MET A 188 12.22 25.72 7.64
CA MET A 188 13.32 24.98 6.98
C MET A 188 13.30 25.18 5.46
N ALA A 189 12.14 25.25 4.84
CA ALA A 189 11.98 25.44 3.40
C ALA A 189 12.51 26.81 2.97
N GLU A 190 12.18 27.87 3.72
CA GLU A 190 12.73 29.22 3.51
C GLU A 190 14.25 29.22 3.60
N ALA A 191 14.81 28.63 4.67
CA ALA A 191 16.27 28.61 4.91
C ALA A 191 17.04 27.81 3.84
N LYS A 192 16.40 26.82 3.21
CA LYS A 192 17.02 25.93 2.21
C LYS A 192 16.67 26.29 0.77
N GLY A 193 15.80 27.25 0.51
CA GLY A 193 15.29 27.55 -0.83
C GLY A 193 14.50 26.37 -1.44
N ALA A 194 13.83 25.60 -0.61
CA ALA A 194 13.07 24.42 -1.00
C ALA A 194 11.56 24.62 -0.69
N THR A 195 10.73 23.66 -1.08
CA THR A 195 9.31 23.64 -0.71
C THR A 195 9.04 22.63 0.40
N ILE A 196 7.96 22.83 1.17
CA ILE A 196 7.53 21.89 2.22
C ILE A 196 7.42 20.45 1.69
N PRO A 197 6.73 20.16 0.57
CA PRO A 197 6.64 18.80 0.05
C PRO A 197 7.99 18.22 -0.37
N GLN A 198 8.94 19.02 -0.86
CA GLN A 198 10.28 18.55 -1.15
C GLN A 198 11.02 18.08 0.10
N LEU A 199 10.89 18.83 1.20
CA LEU A 199 11.49 18.44 2.49
C LEU A 199 10.82 17.18 3.06
N ALA A 200 9.49 17.11 3.02
CA ALA A 200 8.74 15.96 3.49
C ALA A 200 9.07 14.67 2.70
N LEU A 201 9.27 14.77 1.38
CA LEU A 201 9.67 13.64 0.55
C LEU A 201 11.17 13.29 0.75
N ALA A 202 12.05 14.28 0.88
CA ALA A 202 13.47 14.04 1.13
C ALA A 202 13.70 13.29 2.45
N TRP A 203 12.91 13.60 3.49
CA TRP A 203 12.96 12.89 4.76
C TRP A 203 12.66 11.38 4.63
N LEU A 204 11.74 10.99 3.74
CA LEU A 204 11.39 9.59 3.51
C LEU A 204 12.49 8.79 2.77
N LEU A 205 13.43 9.48 2.12
CA LEU A 205 14.48 8.85 1.32
C LEU A 205 15.80 8.67 2.08
N GLN A 206 15.84 9.07 3.36
CA GLN A 206 17.00 8.91 4.23
C GLN A 206 16.98 7.57 4.98
#